data_ca7580a5fd3f63100ae78d1c58746576
#
_entry.id   ca7580a5fd3f63100ae78d1c58746576
#
_cell.length_a   1.000
_cell.length_b   1.000
_cell.length_c   1.000
_cell.angle_alpha   90.00
_cell.angle_beta   90.00
_cell.angle_gamma   90.00
#
_symmetry.space_group_name_H-M   'P 1'
#
loop_
_entity.id
_entity.type
_entity.pdbx_description
1 polymer ?
#
loop_
_entity_poly.entity_id
_entity_poly.type
_entity_poly.pdbx_seq_one_letter_code
_entity_poly.pdbx_strand_id
1 'polypeptide(L)'
;MSLGKVGFACKYLHPDQTQKKKILEQIQRPLTEKCTTVRWLNSQHRDVAEQRLWDIMVHNTQAVYNLIEWVGSLPERQRMVRLGSNQLPVYTQADWSYFWKRTDVIDYAAKYYSRAGELARQLGVRLSMHPGQFTVLASDNPEIVERSIEEFEYHANIIRWMGYGKSWQDFKCNVHISGRKGPAGIKDVLPRLSTEARNCITIENDENSWGLDASLELEKEVALVVDIHHHWVHSAGEYIKPNDDRIKRVIDSWRGVRPVIHFSTSREDILVDHDKDTMPNFAKLTEQGHKKTKLRAHSDFMWNNAVNDWALSHWEWADIQTEAKMKNLASTQLLERARQTNVI
;
A
#
# COMPACT_ATOMS: atom_id res chain seq x y z
N MET A 1 -8.04 -17.88 -16.33
CA MET A 1 -7.52 -17.18 -15.13
C MET A 1 -7.05 -15.80 -15.55
N SER A 2 -7.29 -14.75 -14.77
CA SER A 2 -6.77 -13.42 -15.06
C SER A 2 -5.24 -13.44 -14.94
N LEU A 3 -4.55 -12.68 -15.81
CA LEU A 3 -3.09 -12.52 -15.71
C LEU A 3 -2.74 -11.85 -14.38
N GLY A 4 -1.69 -12.33 -13.72
CA GLY A 4 -1.15 -11.70 -12.51
C GLY A 4 -0.59 -10.30 -12.82
N LYS A 5 -0.77 -9.38 -11.88
CA LYS A 5 -0.29 -8.01 -11.99
C LYS A 5 0.91 -7.76 -11.07
N VAL A 6 1.77 -6.84 -11.48
CA VAL A 6 2.83 -6.27 -10.64
C VAL A 6 2.59 -4.77 -10.55
N GLY A 7 2.39 -4.25 -9.35
CA GLY A 7 2.08 -2.86 -9.09
C GLY A 7 3.12 -2.16 -8.22
N PHE A 8 2.97 -0.86 -8.09
CA PHE A 8 3.82 0.01 -7.28
C PHE A 8 3.01 0.90 -6.34
N ALA A 9 3.70 1.60 -5.42
CA ALA A 9 3.06 2.39 -4.38
C ALA A 9 3.22 3.90 -4.57
N CYS A 10 2.11 4.60 -4.49
CA CYS A 10 1.89 6.01 -4.18
C CYS A 10 2.33 7.04 -5.23
N LYS A 11 3.47 6.90 -5.88
CA LYS A 11 4.03 7.97 -6.73
C LYS A 11 4.54 7.44 -8.05
N TYR A 12 4.28 8.21 -9.10
CA TYR A 12 4.95 8.04 -10.37
C TYR A 12 6.32 8.71 -10.33
N LEU A 13 7.33 8.03 -10.83
CA LEU A 13 8.67 8.56 -11.08
C LEU A 13 8.96 8.51 -12.59
N HIS A 14 9.50 9.61 -13.11
CA HIS A 14 9.95 9.66 -14.50
C HIS A 14 11.11 8.67 -14.73
N PRO A 15 11.15 7.95 -15.86
CA PRO A 15 12.24 6.98 -16.10
C PRO A 15 13.64 7.57 -16.07
N ASP A 16 13.83 8.76 -16.63
CA ASP A 16 15.10 9.47 -16.59
C ASP A 16 15.21 10.31 -15.30
N GLN A 17 15.82 9.74 -14.27
CA GLN A 17 16.08 10.39 -12.98
C GLN A 17 17.32 11.28 -12.98
N THR A 18 18.06 11.37 -14.11
CA THR A 18 19.24 12.24 -14.23
C THR A 18 18.88 13.69 -14.53
N GLN A 19 17.62 13.96 -14.90
CA GLN A 19 17.13 15.29 -15.18
C GLN A 19 17.17 16.19 -13.94
N LYS A 20 17.22 17.51 -14.18
CA LYS A 20 17.18 18.50 -13.11
C LYS A 20 15.90 18.33 -12.27
N LYS A 21 16.04 18.37 -10.94
CA LYS A 21 14.95 18.20 -9.97
C LYS A 21 13.69 19.00 -10.31
N LYS A 22 13.85 20.27 -10.74
CA LYS A 22 12.72 21.13 -11.13
C LYS A 22 11.93 20.57 -12.32
N ILE A 23 12.61 19.94 -13.29
CA ILE A 23 11.98 19.31 -14.45
C ILE A 23 11.23 18.06 -14.02
N LEU A 24 11.87 17.20 -13.21
CA LEU A 24 11.22 16.02 -12.65
C LEU A 24 9.97 16.37 -11.84
N GLU A 25 10.04 17.39 -10.99
CA GLU A 25 8.89 17.88 -10.23
C GLU A 25 7.75 18.36 -11.14
N GLN A 26 8.04 19.07 -12.24
CA GLN A 26 7.03 19.50 -13.19
C GLN A 26 6.33 18.33 -13.89
N ILE A 27 7.09 17.31 -14.31
CA ILE A 27 6.55 16.11 -14.97
C ILE A 27 5.74 15.25 -13.99
N GLN A 28 6.22 15.07 -12.76
CA GLN A 28 5.64 14.15 -11.78
C GLN A 28 4.47 14.78 -11.00
N ARG A 29 4.43 16.10 -10.87
CA ARG A 29 3.41 16.83 -10.08
C ARG A 29 1.97 16.53 -10.49
N PRO A 30 1.61 16.45 -11.79
CA PRO A 30 0.25 16.13 -12.23
C PRO A 30 -0.24 14.73 -11.81
N LEU A 31 0.68 13.83 -11.43
CA LEU A 31 0.40 12.44 -11.03
C LEU A 31 0.67 12.20 -9.53
N THR A 32 0.98 13.26 -8.78
CA THR A 32 1.39 13.13 -7.37
C THR A 32 0.53 14.01 -6.48
N GLU A 33 0.03 13.43 -5.41
CA GLU A 33 -0.74 14.15 -4.40
C GLU A 33 0.07 15.28 -3.75
N LYS A 34 -0.62 16.36 -3.37
CA LYS A 34 -0.13 17.43 -2.50
C LYS A 34 -0.59 17.21 -1.09
N CYS A 35 0.19 17.72 -0.13
CA CYS A 35 -0.12 17.66 1.29
C CYS A 35 0.07 19.03 1.93
N THR A 36 -0.44 19.17 3.15
CA THR A 36 -0.18 20.29 4.06
C THR A 36 -0.11 19.78 5.50
N THR A 37 0.27 20.63 6.42
CA THR A 37 0.36 20.26 7.83
C THR A 37 -0.54 21.14 8.68
N VAL A 38 -1.00 20.60 9.84
CA VAL A 38 -1.76 21.35 10.83
C VAL A 38 -0.99 22.63 11.25
N ARG A 39 0.32 22.52 11.45
CA ARG A 39 1.17 23.67 11.81
C ARG A 39 1.08 24.80 10.78
N TRP A 40 1.17 24.47 9.50
CA TRP A 40 1.06 25.49 8.44
C TRP A 40 -0.34 26.11 8.42
N LEU A 41 -1.40 25.30 8.46
CA LEU A 41 -2.78 25.77 8.44
C LEU A 41 -3.07 26.70 9.62
N ASN A 42 -2.62 26.34 10.83
CA ASN A 42 -2.82 27.13 12.05
C ASN A 42 -1.99 28.44 12.07
N SER A 43 -1.01 28.58 11.19
CA SER A 43 -0.23 29.81 11.02
C SER A 43 -0.84 30.82 10.03
N GLN A 44 -1.93 30.46 9.35
CA GLN A 44 -2.60 31.28 8.35
C GLN A 44 -3.91 31.86 8.89
N HIS A 45 -4.44 32.89 8.21
CA HIS A 45 -5.84 33.25 8.35
C HIS A 45 -6.73 32.11 7.88
N ARG A 46 -7.90 31.95 8.48
CA ARG A 46 -8.76 30.80 8.27
C ARG A 46 -9.21 30.62 6.82
N ASP A 47 -9.55 31.69 6.15
CA ASP A 47 -9.92 31.72 4.73
C ASP A 47 -8.79 31.25 3.82
N VAL A 48 -7.56 31.67 4.11
CA VAL A 48 -6.35 31.24 3.38
C VAL A 48 -6.07 29.75 3.59
N ALA A 49 -6.24 29.26 4.82
CA ALA A 49 -6.06 27.86 5.16
C ALA A 49 -7.14 26.98 4.49
N GLU A 50 -8.41 27.40 4.51
CA GLU A 50 -9.51 26.68 3.85
C GLU A 50 -9.34 26.68 2.33
N GLN A 51 -8.92 27.81 1.72
CA GLN A 51 -8.60 27.86 0.30
C GLN A 51 -7.48 26.90 -0.06
N ARG A 52 -6.45 26.80 0.79
CA ARG A 52 -5.36 25.83 0.60
C ARG A 52 -5.84 24.37 0.62
N LEU A 53 -6.75 24.03 1.53
CA LEU A 53 -7.34 22.68 1.59
C LEU A 53 -8.18 22.40 0.33
N TRP A 54 -8.95 23.37 -0.12
CA TRP A 54 -9.72 23.29 -1.36
C TRP A 54 -8.82 23.06 -2.57
N ASP A 55 -7.77 23.87 -2.73
CA ASP A 55 -6.81 23.75 -3.84
C ASP A 55 -6.09 22.40 -3.85
N ILE A 56 -5.78 21.85 -2.65
CA ILE A 56 -5.20 20.52 -2.52
C ILE A 56 -6.20 19.46 -2.96
N MET A 57 -7.45 19.52 -2.53
CA MET A 57 -8.49 18.59 -2.95
C MET A 57 -8.68 18.59 -4.47
N VAL A 58 -8.79 19.76 -5.08
CA VAL A 58 -8.91 19.93 -6.54
C VAL A 58 -7.72 19.29 -7.25
N HIS A 59 -6.52 19.56 -6.75
CA HIS A 59 -5.31 18.98 -7.33
C HIS A 59 -5.26 17.46 -7.16
N ASN A 60 -5.54 16.95 -5.96
CA ASN A 60 -5.36 15.54 -5.63
C ASN A 60 -6.39 14.65 -6.34
N THR A 61 -7.65 15.09 -6.46
CA THR A 61 -8.65 14.38 -7.26
C THR A 61 -8.24 14.26 -8.72
N GLN A 62 -7.67 15.31 -9.29
CA GLN A 62 -7.14 15.28 -10.66
C GLN A 62 -5.87 14.43 -10.75
N ALA A 63 -4.97 14.48 -9.78
CA ALA A 63 -3.74 13.69 -9.77
C ALA A 63 -4.04 12.19 -9.68
N VAL A 64 -5.03 11.77 -8.91
CA VAL A 64 -5.51 10.38 -8.87
C VAL A 64 -6.05 9.96 -10.23
N TYR A 65 -6.87 10.78 -10.86
CA TYR A 65 -7.41 10.51 -12.20
C TYR A 65 -6.27 10.32 -13.21
N ASN A 66 -5.32 11.26 -13.27
CA ASN A 66 -4.18 11.21 -14.18
C ASN A 66 -3.27 9.99 -13.91
N LEU A 67 -3.05 9.63 -12.64
CA LEU A 67 -2.27 8.45 -12.27
C LEU A 67 -2.95 7.17 -12.75
N ILE A 68 -4.27 7.05 -12.58
CA ILE A 68 -5.05 5.91 -13.05
C ILE A 68 -5.02 5.83 -14.58
N GLU A 69 -5.17 6.94 -15.28
CA GLU A 69 -5.09 7.03 -16.74
C GLU A 69 -3.72 6.56 -17.23
N TRP A 70 -2.65 7.06 -16.62
CA TRP A 70 -1.28 6.64 -16.95
C TRP A 70 -1.07 5.14 -16.70
N VAL A 71 -1.46 4.63 -15.53
CA VAL A 71 -1.36 3.19 -15.20
C VAL A 71 -2.21 2.37 -16.17
N GLY A 72 -3.38 2.84 -16.54
CA GLY A 72 -4.26 2.19 -17.51
C GLY A 72 -3.71 2.14 -18.93
N SER A 73 -2.78 3.03 -19.29
CA SER A 73 -2.08 3.01 -20.58
C SER A 73 -0.98 1.94 -20.65
N LEU A 74 -0.57 1.39 -19.50
CA LEU A 74 0.46 0.37 -19.42
C LEU A 74 -0.06 -1.00 -19.88
N PRO A 75 0.82 -1.97 -20.19
CA PRO A 75 0.44 -3.37 -20.40
C PRO A 75 -0.37 -3.91 -19.21
N GLU A 76 -1.31 -4.82 -19.47
CA GLU A 76 -2.29 -5.34 -18.49
C GLU A 76 -1.64 -5.77 -17.17
N ARG A 77 -0.49 -6.45 -17.23
CA ARG A 77 0.26 -6.92 -16.06
C ARG A 77 0.84 -5.80 -15.18
N GLN A 78 0.83 -4.55 -15.65
CA GLN A 78 1.30 -3.37 -14.91
C GLN A 78 0.15 -2.49 -14.40
N ARG A 79 -1.11 -2.87 -14.70
CA ARG A 79 -2.29 -2.07 -14.33
C ARG A 79 -2.69 -2.31 -12.88
N MET A 80 -1.78 -2.01 -11.96
CA MET A 80 -2.03 -2.04 -10.51
C MET A 80 -1.24 -0.92 -9.83
N VAL A 81 -1.92 -0.17 -8.95
CA VAL A 81 -1.29 0.91 -8.18
C VAL A 81 -1.94 1.08 -6.82
N ARG A 82 -1.10 1.29 -5.80
CA ARG A 82 -1.54 1.75 -4.49
C ARG A 82 -1.54 3.28 -4.48
N LEU A 83 -2.72 3.87 -4.25
CA LEU A 83 -2.88 5.31 -4.11
C LEU A 83 -2.24 5.80 -2.80
N GLY A 84 -1.78 7.04 -2.77
CA GLY A 84 -1.27 7.65 -1.54
C GLY A 84 -2.38 7.89 -0.50
N SER A 85 -2.02 7.98 0.76
CA SER A 85 -2.96 8.15 1.87
C SER A 85 -3.35 9.60 2.16
N ASN A 86 -2.56 10.57 1.68
CA ASN A 86 -2.80 12.00 1.97
C ASN A 86 -3.68 12.68 0.92
N GLN A 87 -4.68 11.97 0.41
CA GLN A 87 -5.58 12.49 -0.63
C GLN A 87 -6.33 13.75 -0.16
N LEU A 88 -6.85 13.70 1.07
CA LEU A 88 -7.50 14.82 1.76
C LEU A 88 -6.75 15.04 3.08
N PRO A 89 -5.69 15.85 3.09
CA PRO A 89 -4.81 15.97 4.25
C PRO A 89 -5.54 16.56 5.46
N VAL A 90 -5.10 16.19 6.65
CA VAL A 90 -5.66 16.60 7.95
C VAL A 90 -7.15 16.25 8.15
N TYR A 91 -7.65 15.24 7.40
CA TYR A 91 -9.07 14.86 7.42
C TYR A 91 -9.57 14.49 8.83
N THR A 92 -8.77 13.76 9.59
CA THR A 92 -9.07 13.29 10.94
C THR A 92 -8.54 14.22 12.04
N GLN A 93 -7.96 15.38 11.68
CA GLN A 93 -7.45 16.33 12.65
C GLN A 93 -8.57 17.23 13.20
N ALA A 94 -8.74 17.28 14.52
CA ALA A 94 -9.85 17.96 15.18
C ALA A 94 -10.05 19.41 14.72
N ASP A 95 -8.96 20.18 14.55
CA ASP A 95 -9.01 21.60 14.16
C ASP A 95 -9.54 21.81 12.73
N TRP A 96 -9.40 20.80 11.84
CA TRP A 96 -9.66 20.95 10.40
C TRP A 96 -10.65 19.94 9.83
N SER A 97 -11.09 18.94 10.60
CA SER A 97 -12.03 17.89 10.15
C SER A 97 -13.38 18.46 9.70
N TYR A 98 -13.80 19.62 10.25
CA TYR A 98 -15.05 20.28 9.86
C TYR A 98 -15.04 20.69 8.37
N PHE A 99 -13.88 21.07 7.81
CA PHE A 99 -13.76 21.47 6.40
C PHE A 99 -14.21 20.34 5.47
N TRP A 100 -13.76 19.12 5.78
CA TRP A 100 -14.08 17.93 4.99
C TRP A 100 -15.52 17.43 5.15
N LYS A 101 -16.26 17.98 6.13
CA LYS A 101 -17.67 17.68 6.38
C LYS A 101 -18.62 18.71 5.73
N ARG A 102 -18.11 19.72 5.07
CA ARG A 102 -18.89 20.71 4.33
C ARG A 102 -19.53 20.04 3.11
N THR A 103 -20.79 20.37 2.83
CA THR A 103 -21.54 19.79 1.71
C THR A 103 -20.87 20.05 0.36
N ASP A 104 -20.42 21.29 0.11
CA ASP A 104 -19.74 21.68 -1.13
C ASP A 104 -18.41 20.90 -1.34
N VAL A 105 -17.69 20.62 -0.26
CA VAL A 105 -16.44 19.85 -0.27
C VAL A 105 -16.72 18.36 -0.56
N ILE A 106 -17.72 17.80 0.13
CA ILE A 106 -18.14 16.40 -0.08
C ILE A 106 -18.65 16.20 -1.51
N ASP A 107 -19.50 17.09 -2.01
CA ASP A 107 -20.06 17.00 -3.37
C ASP A 107 -18.96 17.05 -4.43
N TYR A 108 -17.98 17.94 -4.25
CA TYR A 108 -16.83 18.02 -5.15
C TYR A 108 -16.00 16.74 -5.10
N ALA A 109 -15.60 16.30 -3.91
CA ALA A 109 -14.78 15.10 -3.73
C ALA A 109 -15.48 13.86 -4.29
N ALA A 110 -16.74 13.63 -3.93
CA ALA A 110 -17.54 12.51 -4.41
C ALA A 110 -17.64 12.47 -5.94
N LYS A 111 -17.91 13.63 -6.58
CA LYS A 111 -17.99 13.75 -8.03
C LYS A 111 -16.70 13.35 -8.73
N TYR A 112 -15.55 13.85 -8.26
CA TYR A 112 -14.29 13.64 -8.97
C TYR A 112 -13.64 12.29 -8.63
N TYR A 113 -13.78 11.79 -7.40
CA TYR A 113 -13.37 10.42 -7.08
C TYR A 113 -14.24 9.37 -7.80
N SER A 114 -15.54 9.62 -7.97
CA SER A 114 -16.39 8.73 -8.78
C SER A 114 -15.88 8.57 -10.21
N ARG A 115 -15.48 9.68 -10.86
CA ARG A 115 -14.89 9.65 -12.20
C ARG A 115 -13.58 8.85 -12.23
N ALA A 116 -12.72 9.01 -11.22
CA ALA A 116 -11.48 8.28 -11.12
C ALA A 116 -11.71 6.76 -10.93
N GLY A 117 -12.67 6.40 -10.07
CA GLY A 117 -13.04 4.99 -9.88
C GLY A 117 -13.68 4.34 -11.11
N GLU A 118 -14.48 5.09 -11.85
CA GLU A 118 -15.06 4.63 -13.12
C GLU A 118 -13.97 4.40 -14.17
N LEU A 119 -13.03 5.32 -14.31
CA LEU A 119 -11.88 5.18 -15.20
C LEU A 119 -11.04 3.94 -14.86
N ALA A 120 -10.79 3.69 -13.56
CA ALA A 120 -10.04 2.52 -13.12
C ALA A 120 -10.72 1.21 -13.54
N ARG A 121 -12.05 1.12 -13.39
CA ARG A 121 -12.83 -0.06 -13.85
C ARG A 121 -12.78 -0.22 -15.36
N GLN A 122 -12.95 0.87 -16.11
CA GLN A 122 -12.90 0.86 -17.59
C GLN A 122 -11.54 0.39 -18.12
N LEU A 123 -10.45 0.83 -17.48
CA LEU A 123 -9.08 0.50 -17.90
C LEU A 123 -8.55 -0.80 -17.26
N GLY A 124 -9.32 -1.46 -16.39
CA GLY A 124 -8.87 -2.68 -15.70
C GLY A 124 -7.70 -2.42 -14.74
N VAL A 125 -7.62 -1.22 -14.15
CA VAL A 125 -6.59 -0.86 -13.16
C VAL A 125 -7.01 -1.36 -11.77
N ARG A 126 -6.19 -2.20 -11.15
CA ARG A 126 -6.39 -2.65 -9.77
C ARG A 126 -5.87 -1.58 -8.81
N LEU A 127 -6.76 -1.09 -7.95
CA LEU A 127 -6.45 -0.04 -6.99
C LEU A 127 -6.31 -0.61 -5.58
N SER A 128 -5.50 0.07 -4.76
CA SER A 128 -5.44 -0.14 -3.32
C SER A 128 -5.07 1.14 -2.59
N MET A 129 -5.27 1.15 -1.28
CA MET A 129 -4.77 2.16 -0.35
C MET A 129 -4.12 1.50 0.86
N HIS A 130 -3.33 2.28 1.58
CA HIS A 130 -2.68 1.84 2.80
C HIS A 130 -2.61 3.01 3.78
N PRO A 131 -3.49 3.06 4.80
CA PRO A 131 -3.40 4.04 5.87
C PRO A 131 -2.00 4.09 6.48
N GLY A 132 -1.60 5.27 6.97
CA GLY A 132 -0.26 5.46 7.52
C GLY A 132 0.02 4.57 8.74
N GLN A 133 1.30 4.41 9.06
CA GLN A 133 1.79 3.54 10.15
C GLN A 133 1.23 3.86 11.55
N PHE A 134 0.58 5.01 11.72
CA PHE A 134 -0.08 5.40 12.98
C PHE A 134 -1.51 4.87 13.10
N THR A 135 -2.01 4.15 12.10
CA THR A 135 -3.30 3.46 12.13
C THR A 135 -3.11 2.12 12.83
N VAL A 136 -3.24 2.12 14.17
CA VAL A 136 -2.99 0.97 15.04
C VAL A 136 -4.30 0.48 15.63
N LEU A 137 -5.06 -0.31 14.85
CA LEU A 137 -6.39 -0.81 15.22
C LEU A 137 -6.37 -1.72 16.46
N ALA A 138 -5.27 -2.43 16.71
CA ALA A 138 -5.12 -3.34 17.85
C ALA A 138 -4.33 -2.71 19.01
N SER A 139 -4.37 -1.40 19.19
CA SER A 139 -3.76 -0.73 20.33
C SER A 139 -4.44 -1.12 21.64
N ASP A 140 -3.69 -1.13 22.74
CA ASP A 140 -4.21 -1.23 24.11
C ASP A 140 -4.72 0.12 24.65
N ASN A 141 -4.42 1.23 23.96
CA ASN A 141 -4.95 2.56 24.26
C ASN A 141 -6.23 2.82 23.44
N PRO A 142 -7.42 2.97 24.11
CA PRO A 142 -8.68 3.22 23.42
C PRO A 142 -8.68 4.46 22.52
N GLU A 143 -8.01 5.55 22.92
CA GLU A 143 -7.97 6.77 22.12
C GLU A 143 -7.20 6.56 20.80
N ILE A 144 -6.17 5.72 20.80
CA ILE A 144 -5.44 5.35 19.58
C ILE A 144 -6.35 4.50 18.69
N VAL A 145 -7.12 3.58 19.26
CA VAL A 145 -8.09 2.76 18.51
C VAL A 145 -9.14 3.65 17.83
N GLU A 146 -9.74 4.61 18.56
CA GLU A 146 -10.73 5.53 17.98
C GLU A 146 -10.16 6.32 16.80
N ARG A 147 -8.98 6.93 16.97
CA ARG A 147 -8.31 7.67 15.88
C ARG A 147 -7.96 6.75 14.70
N SER A 148 -7.60 5.51 14.99
CA SER A 148 -7.27 4.53 13.93
C SER A 148 -8.52 4.12 13.15
N ILE A 149 -9.68 4.00 13.80
CA ILE A 149 -10.97 3.77 13.16
C ILE A 149 -11.34 4.97 12.29
N GLU A 150 -11.25 6.20 12.82
CA GLU A 150 -11.52 7.42 12.06
C GLU A 150 -10.62 7.52 10.81
N GLU A 151 -9.33 7.21 10.95
CA GLU A 151 -8.38 7.23 9.84
C GLU A 151 -8.70 6.15 8.80
N PHE A 152 -9.12 4.96 9.24
CA PHE A 152 -9.53 3.91 8.32
C PHE A 152 -10.84 4.26 7.60
N GLU A 153 -11.82 4.80 8.31
CA GLU A 153 -13.10 5.27 7.73
C GLU A 153 -12.91 6.45 6.76
N TYR A 154 -11.91 7.30 6.99
CA TYR A 154 -11.52 8.31 6.01
C TYR A 154 -11.15 7.67 4.66
N HIS A 155 -10.33 6.62 4.67
CA HIS A 155 -9.97 5.88 3.45
C HIS A 155 -11.20 5.19 2.85
N ALA A 156 -12.04 4.59 3.70
CA ALA A 156 -13.30 3.96 3.27
C ALA A 156 -14.25 4.96 2.59
N ASN A 157 -14.28 6.23 3.02
CA ASN A 157 -15.07 7.28 2.36
C ASN A 157 -14.58 7.56 0.94
N ILE A 158 -13.27 7.67 0.72
CA ILE A 158 -12.71 7.84 -0.63
C ILE A 158 -13.05 6.62 -1.49
N ILE A 159 -12.87 5.42 -0.96
CA ILE A 159 -13.18 4.15 -1.63
C ILE A 159 -14.65 4.10 -2.06
N ARG A 160 -15.57 4.52 -1.15
CA ARG A 160 -17.00 4.62 -1.42
C ARG A 160 -17.31 5.64 -2.52
N TRP A 161 -16.71 6.83 -2.48
CA TRP A 161 -16.88 7.83 -3.54
C TRP A 161 -16.35 7.34 -4.89
N MET A 162 -15.30 6.54 -4.91
CA MET A 162 -14.81 5.88 -6.13
C MET A 162 -15.73 4.76 -6.62
N GLY A 163 -16.80 4.41 -5.87
CA GLY A 163 -17.79 3.41 -6.23
C GLY A 163 -17.40 1.97 -5.90
N TYR A 164 -16.43 1.78 -5.00
CA TYR A 164 -15.98 0.50 -4.47
C TYR A 164 -16.50 0.26 -3.04
N GLY A 165 -16.07 -0.84 -2.42
CA GLY A 165 -16.49 -1.25 -1.08
C GLY A 165 -17.85 -1.95 -1.05
N LYS A 166 -18.44 -2.25 -2.19
CA LYS A 166 -19.77 -2.86 -2.32
C LYS A 166 -19.74 -4.38 -2.17
N SER A 167 -18.62 -4.98 -2.51
CA SER A 167 -18.39 -6.41 -2.44
C SER A 167 -17.01 -6.73 -1.84
N TRP A 168 -16.84 -7.97 -1.41
CA TRP A 168 -15.60 -8.44 -0.80
C TRP A 168 -14.40 -8.19 -1.68
N GLN A 169 -13.46 -7.39 -1.17
CA GLN A 169 -12.18 -7.06 -1.80
C GLN A 169 -12.28 -6.54 -3.26
N ASP A 170 -13.35 -5.81 -3.59
CA ASP A 170 -13.42 -5.05 -4.84
C ASP A 170 -12.46 -3.86 -4.84
N PHE A 171 -11.93 -3.53 -3.64
CA PHE A 171 -10.82 -2.60 -3.41
C PHE A 171 -10.04 -3.08 -2.18
N LYS A 172 -8.70 -2.99 -2.20
CA LYS A 172 -7.86 -3.37 -1.06
C LYS A 172 -7.45 -2.14 -0.26
N CYS A 173 -7.80 -2.08 1.03
CA CYS A 173 -7.31 -1.10 1.99
C CYS A 173 -6.55 -1.81 3.10
N ASN A 174 -5.22 -1.69 3.09
CA ASN A 174 -4.32 -2.52 3.87
C ASN A 174 -3.91 -1.85 5.18
N VAL A 175 -3.83 -2.60 6.26
CA VAL A 175 -3.22 -2.19 7.53
C VAL A 175 -2.37 -3.31 8.10
N HIS A 176 -1.27 -2.94 8.76
CA HIS A 176 -0.45 -3.90 9.47
C HIS A 176 -1.15 -4.45 10.71
N ILE A 177 -0.92 -5.71 11.02
CA ILE A 177 -1.28 -6.27 12.32
C ILE A 177 -0.30 -5.74 13.37
N SER A 178 -0.64 -4.58 13.94
CA SER A 178 0.18 -3.86 14.91
C SER A 178 -0.63 -3.49 16.15
N GLY A 179 0.07 -3.19 17.26
CA GLY A 179 -0.55 -2.93 18.55
C GLY A 179 -0.54 -4.16 19.46
N ARG A 180 -0.61 -3.92 20.78
CA ARG A 180 -0.39 -4.98 21.79
C ARG A 180 -1.46 -6.06 21.82
N LYS A 181 -2.70 -5.72 21.39
CA LYS A 181 -3.81 -6.68 21.38
C LYS A 181 -3.77 -7.65 20.20
N GLY A 182 -2.96 -7.37 19.16
CA GLY A 182 -2.82 -8.27 18.03
C GLY A 182 -4.15 -8.70 17.39
N PRO A 183 -4.31 -10.00 17.05
CA PRO A 183 -5.53 -10.50 16.40
C PRO A 183 -6.82 -10.19 17.17
N ALA A 184 -6.80 -10.31 18.51
CA ALA A 184 -7.96 -10.03 19.34
C ALA A 184 -8.42 -8.57 19.21
N GLY A 185 -7.49 -7.62 19.21
CA GLY A 185 -7.81 -6.20 19.01
C GLY A 185 -8.39 -5.90 17.64
N ILE A 186 -7.93 -6.57 16.59
CA ILE A 186 -8.53 -6.46 15.26
C ILE A 186 -9.98 -6.99 15.27
N LYS A 187 -10.22 -8.17 15.85
CA LYS A 187 -11.58 -8.76 15.98
C LYS A 187 -12.54 -7.83 16.71
N ASP A 188 -12.09 -7.14 17.76
CA ASP A 188 -12.88 -6.17 18.54
C ASP A 188 -13.29 -4.94 17.69
N VAL A 189 -12.44 -4.53 16.74
CA VAL A 189 -12.65 -3.34 15.93
C VAL A 189 -13.52 -3.63 14.70
N LEU A 190 -13.41 -4.79 14.08
CA LEU A 190 -14.10 -5.10 12.82
C LEU A 190 -15.62 -4.82 12.85
N PRO A 191 -16.40 -5.17 13.91
CA PRO A 191 -17.83 -4.88 13.97
C PRO A 191 -18.17 -3.38 14.00
N ARG A 192 -17.21 -2.54 14.37
CA ARG A 192 -17.36 -1.08 14.50
C ARG A 192 -17.12 -0.34 13.18
N LEU A 193 -16.52 -1.00 12.20
CA LEU A 193 -16.25 -0.44 10.88
C LEU A 193 -17.52 -0.45 10.02
N SER A 194 -17.62 0.51 9.10
CA SER A 194 -18.67 0.54 8.08
C SER A 194 -18.62 -0.72 7.19
N THR A 195 -19.70 -0.99 6.49
CA THR A 195 -19.78 -2.15 5.58
C THR A 195 -18.70 -2.08 4.49
N GLU A 196 -18.51 -0.91 3.91
CA GLU A 196 -17.50 -0.69 2.87
C GLU A 196 -16.08 -0.86 3.41
N ALA A 197 -15.82 -0.35 4.62
CA ALA A 197 -14.54 -0.55 5.30
C ALA A 197 -14.26 -2.05 5.53
N ARG A 198 -15.25 -2.82 6.01
CA ARG A 198 -15.13 -4.27 6.21
C ARG A 198 -14.93 -5.05 4.91
N ASN A 199 -15.56 -4.61 3.82
CA ASN A 199 -15.37 -5.23 2.53
C ASN A 199 -13.96 -5.01 1.94
N CYS A 200 -13.29 -3.92 2.34
CA CYS A 200 -12.02 -3.51 1.76
C CYS A 200 -10.80 -3.76 2.66
N ILE A 201 -11.00 -3.93 3.97
CA ILE A 201 -9.86 -4.11 4.89
C ILE A 201 -9.09 -5.37 4.58
N THR A 202 -7.77 -5.25 4.56
CA THR A 202 -6.84 -6.39 4.58
C THR A 202 -5.87 -6.22 5.74
N ILE A 203 -5.46 -7.33 6.33
CA ILE A 203 -4.48 -7.35 7.41
C ILE A 203 -3.18 -7.96 6.90
N GLU A 204 -2.10 -7.23 7.11
CA GLU A 204 -0.74 -7.58 6.70
C GLU A 204 0.10 -7.99 7.92
N ASN A 205 0.91 -9.04 7.76
CA ASN A 205 1.89 -9.44 8.77
C ASN A 205 2.99 -8.36 8.91
N ASP A 206 3.41 -8.15 10.14
CA ASP A 206 4.40 -7.13 10.51
C ASP A 206 5.76 -7.77 10.83
N GLU A 207 6.85 -7.07 10.53
CA GLU A 207 8.20 -7.55 10.72
C GLU A 207 8.69 -7.46 12.18
N ASN A 208 8.00 -6.66 13.02
CA ASN A 208 8.43 -6.41 14.41
C ASN A 208 7.44 -6.94 15.44
N SER A 209 6.12 -6.77 15.22
CA SER A 209 5.09 -7.06 16.20
C SER A 209 4.49 -8.46 16.02
N TRP A 210 3.60 -8.65 15.07
CA TRP A 210 2.83 -9.87 14.86
C TRP A 210 3.10 -10.42 13.47
N GLY A 211 3.66 -11.63 13.42
CA GLY A 211 3.98 -12.30 12.18
C GLY A 211 2.78 -12.93 11.47
N LEU A 212 3.08 -13.69 10.43
CA LEU A 212 2.07 -14.35 9.59
C LEU A 212 1.14 -15.27 10.38
N ASP A 213 1.67 -16.07 11.33
CA ASP A 213 0.86 -17.01 12.10
C ASP A 213 -0.22 -16.29 12.93
N ALA A 214 0.10 -15.12 13.49
CA ALA A 214 -0.89 -14.30 14.18
C ALA A 214 -1.93 -13.72 13.20
N SER A 215 -1.52 -13.28 12.00
CA SER A 215 -2.45 -12.81 10.97
C SER A 215 -3.43 -13.92 10.57
N LEU A 216 -3.00 -15.16 10.50
CA LEU A 216 -3.84 -16.31 10.15
C LEU A 216 -4.98 -16.59 11.14
N GLU A 217 -4.92 -16.07 12.37
CA GLU A 217 -6.05 -16.12 13.30
C GLU A 217 -7.27 -15.30 12.81
N LEU A 218 -7.07 -14.42 11.80
CA LEU A 218 -8.07 -13.52 11.23
C LEU A 218 -8.59 -14.00 9.86
N GLU A 219 -8.15 -15.16 9.35
CA GLU A 219 -8.43 -15.63 7.98
C GLU A 219 -9.92 -15.75 7.62
N LYS A 220 -10.78 -15.91 8.64
CA LYS A 220 -12.23 -16.02 8.45
C LYS A 220 -12.93 -14.68 8.43
N GLU A 221 -12.33 -13.67 9.04
CA GLU A 221 -12.88 -12.34 9.21
C GLU A 221 -12.48 -11.37 8.11
N VAL A 222 -11.20 -11.42 7.70
CA VAL A 222 -10.62 -10.47 6.74
C VAL A 222 -9.74 -11.18 5.70
N ALA A 223 -9.52 -10.54 4.56
CA ALA A 223 -8.50 -10.99 3.62
C ALA A 223 -7.10 -10.66 4.15
N LEU A 224 -6.17 -11.59 4.02
CA LEU A 224 -4.81 -11.47 4.53
C LEU A 224 -3.84 -11.10 3.41
N VAL A 225 -2.98 -10.13 3.66
CA VAL A 225 -1.83 -9.80 2.81
C VAL A 225 -0.59 -10.40 3.45
N VAL A 226 0.15 -11.18 2.69
CA VAL A 226 1.50 -11.58 3.08
C VAL A 226 2.47 -10.57 2.48
N ASP A 227 3.14 -9.79 3.35
CA ASP A 227 4.42 -9.22 2.96
C ASP A 227 5.50 -10.28 3.21
N ILE A 228 6.04 -10.80 2.11
CA ILE A 228 7.01 -11.89 2.16
C ILE A 228 8.37 -11.45 2.70
N HIS A 229 8.71 -10.15 2.57
CA HIS A 229 9.91 -9.60 3.17
C HIS A 229 9.76 -9.39 4.67
N HIS A 230 8.59 -8.90 5.14
CA HIS A 230 8.28 -8.82 6.57
C HIS A 230 8.33 -10.21 7.21
N HIS A 231 7.79 -11.23 6.53
CA HIS A 231 7.87 -12.61 7.00
C HIS A 231 9.32 -13.08 7.13
N TRP A 232 10.15 -12.86 6.11
CA TRP A 232 11.58 -13.20 6.16
C TRP A 232 12.31 -12.52 7.33
N VAL A 233 12.00 -11.25 7.59
CA VAL A 233 12.59 -10.50 8.72
C VAL A 233 12.06 -10.99 10.07
N HIS A 234 10.74 -11.25 10.17
CA HIS A 234 10.09 -11.68 11.41
C HIS A 234 10.55 -13.08 11.83
N SER A 235 10.59 -14.01 10.90
CA SER A 235 10.97 -15.41 11.08
C SER A 235 12.49 -15.64 11.18
N ALA A 236 13.30 -14.59 11.11
CA ALA A 236 14.77 -14.67 11.08
C ALA A 236 15.30 -15.49 9.90
N GLY A 237 14.69 -15.35 8.72
CA GLY A 237 15.28 -15.82 7.46
C GLY A 237 14.48 -16.89 6.71
N GLU A 238 13.24 -17.18 7.09
CA GLU A 238 12.40 -18.11 6.34
C GLU A 238 11.95 -17.51 5.00
N TYR A 239 12.32 -18.14 3.92
CA TYR A 239 11.78 -17.88 2.59
C TYR A 239 10.53 -18.76 2.37
N ILE A 240 9.35 -18.25 2.77
CA ILE A 240 8.09 -18.98 2.65
C ILE A 240 7.84 -19.39 1.19
N LYS A 241 7.43 -20.64 0.99
CA LYS A 241 7.20 -21.18 -0.36
C LYS A 241 5.74 -21.02 -0.79
N PRO A 242 5.46 -20.95 -2.11
CA PRO A 242 4.08 -20.84 -2.63
C PRO A 242 3.14 -21.98 -2.23
N ASN A 243 3.69 -23.18 -1.98
CA ASN A 243 2.94 -24.36 -1.58
C ASN A 243 2.88 -24.60 -0.06
N ASP A 244 3.29 -23.63 0.77
CA ASP A 244 3.16 -23.67 2.22
C ASP A 244 1.67 -23.66 2.62
N ASP A 245 1.29 -24.44 3.62
CA ASP A 245 -0.10 -24.51 4.09
C ASP A 245 -0.62 -23.14 4.61
N ARG A 246 0.25 -22.29 5.13
CA ARG A 246 -0.10 -20.91 5.51
C ARG A 246 -0.51 -20.08 4.31
N ILE A 247 0.17 -20.24 3.16
CA ILE A 247 -0.18 -19.54 1.90
C ILE A 247 -1.56 -19.98 1.41
N LYS A 248 -1.89 -21.27 1.50
CA LYS A 248 -3.23 -21.75 1.16
C LYS A 248 -4.32 -21.08 2.00
N ARG A 249 -4.11 -20.97 3.31
CA ARG A 249 -5.02 -20.27 4.22
C ARG A 249 -5.16 -18.78 3.87
N VAL A 250 -4.05 -18.14 3.48
CA VAL A 250 -4.09 -16.75 2.97
C VAL A 250 -4.95 -16.66 1.72
N ILE A 251 -4.76 -17.55 0.73
CA ILE A 251 -5.56 -17.59 -0.51
C ILE A 251 -7.05 -17.77 -0.17
N ASP A 252 -7.39 -18.70 0.71
CA ASP A 252 -8.76 -18.97 1.12
C ASP A 252 -9.45 -17.75 1.78
N SER A 253 -8.68 -16.91 2.50
CA SER A 253 -9.18 -15.67 3.12
C SER A 253 -9.71 -14.64 2.11
N TRP A 254 -9.27 -14.70 0.86
CA TRP A 254 -9.71 -13.81 -0.22
C TRP A 254 -11.03 -14.26 -0.89
N ARG A 255 -11.57 -15.41 -0.49
CA ARG A 255 -12.90 -15.91 -0.93
C ARG A 255 -13.09 -15.89 -2.45
N GLY A 256 -12.05 -16.30 -3.19
CA GLY A 256 -12.07 -16.37 -4.65
C GLY A 256 -11.64 -15.09 -5.38
N VAL A 257 -11.43 -13.97 -4.69
CA VAL A 257 -10.77 -12.79 -5.25
C VAL A 257 -9.27 -13.08 -5.30
N ARG A 258 -8.59 -12.69 -6.37
CA ARG A 258 -7.15 -12.92 -6.51
C ARG A 258 -6.40 -12.16 -5.40
N PRO A 259 -5.57 -12.83 -4.59
CA PRO A 259 -4.82 -12.17 -3.52
C PRO A 259 -3.81 -11.13 -4.01
N VAL A 260 -3.36 -10.28 -3.11
CA VAL A 260 -2.19 -9.42 -3.30
C VAL A 260 -1.18 -9.75 -2.21
N ILE A 261 0.08 -9.96 -2.61
CA ILE A 261 1.22 -9.98 -1.70
C ILE A 261 1.97 -8.65 -1.77
N HIS A 262 2.64 -8.28 -0.67
CA HIS A 262 3.62 -7.22 -0.70
C HIS A 262 5.03 -7.81 -0.82
N PHE A 263 5.87 -7.06 -1.51
CA PHE A 263 7.25 -7.47 -1.77
C PHE A 263 8.20 -6.30 -1.74
N SER A 264 9.26 -6.47 -0.98
CA SER A 264 10.46 -5.63 -1.00
C SER A 264 11.71 -6.50 -0.81
N THR A 265 12.88 -5.89 -0.88
CA THR A 265 14.15 -6.53 -0.56
C THR A 265 14.98 -5.60 0.31
N SER A 266 15.89 -6.16 1.11
CA SER A 266 16.83 -5.37 1.91
C SER A 266 17.66 -4.47 1.01
N ARG A 267 18.07 -3.32 1.54
CA ARG A 267 18.80 -2.30 0.78
C ARG A 267 20.14 -2.80 0.27
N GLU A 268 20.42 -2.52 -0.99
CA GLU A 268 21.68 -2.83 -1.64
C GLU A 268 22.89 -2.19 -0.93
N ASP A 269 22.77 -0.93 -0.49
CA ASP A 269 23.82 -0.20 0.22
C ASP A 269 24.08 -0.71 1.66
N ILE A 270 23.26 -1.63 2.16
CA ILE A 270 23.49 -2.33 3.42
C ILE A 270 24.12 -3.70 3.18
N LEU A 271 23.76 -4.36 2.09
CA LEU A 271 24.30 -5.66 1.68
C LEU A 271 25.42 -5.47 0.65
N VAL A 272 26.40 -4.61 0.98
CA VAL A 272 27.55 -4.32 0.12
C VAL A 272 28.26 -5.62 -0.24
N ASP A 273 28.64 -5.76 -1.49
CA ASP A 273 29.33 -6.95 -2.06
C ASP A 273 28.54 -8.27 -1.97
N HIS A 274 27.24 -8.21 -1.63
CA HIS A 274 26.40 -9.42 -1.70
C HIS A 274 26.09 -9.75 -3.17
N ASP A 275 26.29 -11.00 -3.53
CA ASP A 275 25.98 -11.49 -4.87
C ASP A 275 24.48 -11.41 -5.13
N LYS A 276 24.10 -10.69 -6.19
CA LYS A 276 22.70 -10.48 -6.59
C LYS A 276 21.96 -11.77 -7.00
N ASP A 277 22.69 -12.81 -7.35
CA ASP A 277 22.13 -14.11 -7.76
C ASP A 277 22.06 -15.12 -6.61
N THR A 278 22.38 -14.66 -5.39
CA THR A 278 22.34 -15.47 -4.16
C THR A 278 21.32 -14.90 -3.18
N MET A 279 20.54 -15.79 -2.55
CA MET A 279 19.59 -15.42 -1.50
C MET A 279 20.33 -14.94 -0.24
N PRO A 280 19.99 -13.75 0.32
CA PRO A 280 20.54 -13.31 1.60
C PRO A 280 20.26 -14.32 2.73
N ASN A 281 21.29 -14.70 3.48
CA ASN A 281 21.14 -15.57 4.63
C ASN A 281 21.07 -14.74 5.92
N PHE A 282 19.92 -14.69 6.55
CA PHE A 282 19.65 -13.85 7.71
C PHE A 282 20.61 -14.14 8.88
N ALA A 283 20.86 -15.42 9.20
CA ALA A 283 21.76 -15.81 10.29
C ALA A 283 23.19 -15.31 10.03
N LYS A 284 23.72 -15.56 8.84
CA LYS A 284 25.06 -15.08 8.46
C LYS A 284 25.15 -13.55 8.49
N LEU A 285 24.12 -12.84 8.02
CA LEU A 285 24.11 -11.38 8.03
C LEU A 285 24.10 -10.85 9.48
N THR A 286 23.37 -11.47 10.37
CA THR A 286 23.37 -11.08 11.80
C THR A 286 24.67 -11.40 12.51
N GLU A 287 25.31 -12.52 12.20
CA GLU A 287 26.66 -12.87 12.66
C GLU A 287 27.73 -11.86 12.17
N GLN A 288 27.53 -11.30 10.96
CA GLN A 288 28.37 -10.24 10.41
C GLN A 288 28.06 -8.84 10.99
N GLY A 289 27.11 -8.74 11.94
CA GLY A 289 26.77 -7.50 12.63
C GLY A 289 25.64 -6.69 12.00
N HIS A 290 24.95 -7.20 10.97
CA HIS A 290 23.77 -6.53 10.44
C HIS A 290 22.60 -6.59 11.44
N LYS A 291 22.03 -5.42 11.76
CA LYS A 291 20.88 -5.34 12.66
C LYS A 291 19.58 -5.62 11.90
N LYS A 292 18.64 -6.33 12.53
CA LYS A 292 17.28 -6.57 12.01
C LYS A 292 16.62 -5.28 11.48
N THR A 293 16.78 -4.16 12.21
CA THR A 293 16.25 -2.84 11.81
C THR A 293 16.85 -2.30 10.51
N LYS A 294 18.01 -2.80 10.09
CA LYS A 294 18.62 -2.46 8.79
C LYS A 294 18.16 -3.41 7.69
N LEU A 295 18.09 -4.70 8.01
CA LEU A 295 17.68 -5.73 7.04
C LEU A 295 16.21 -5.54 6.58
N ARG A 296 15.33 -4.99 7.43
CA ARG A 296 13.95 -4.69 7.09
C ARG A 296 13.76 -3.48 6.15
N ALA A 297 14.77 -2.61 6.02
CA ALA A 297 14.64 -1.38 5.25
C ALA A 297 14.56 -1.68 3.75
N HIS A 298 13.54 -1.13 3.10
CA HIS A 298 13.27 -1.35 1.68
C HIS A 298 14.33 -0.71 0.80
N SER A 299 14.78 -1.45 -0.21
CA SER A 299 15.74 -1.00 -1.22
C SER A 299 15.16 0.08 -2.13
N ASP A 300 16.01 0.70 -2.91
CA ASP A 300 15.59 1.61 -3.96
C ASP A 300 14.99 0.84 -5.14
N PHE A 301 15.65 -0.23 -5.58
CA PHE A 301 15.27 -1.10 -6.69
C PHE A 301 15.13 -2.57 -6.26
N MET A 302 14.61 -3.41 -7.14
CA MET A 302 14.56 -4.87 -7.00
C MET A 302 15.89 -5.48 -7.47
N TRP A 303 16.99 -5.18 -6.76
CA TRP A 303 18.36 -5.42 -7.20
C TRP A 303 18.81 -6.90 -7.11
N ASN A 304 18.24 -7.68 -6.19
CA ASN A 304 18.64 -9.06 -5.98
C ASN A 304 17.80 -10.02 -6.83
N ASN A 305 18.42 -10.69 -7.80
CA ASN A 305 17.76 -11.57 -8.74
C ASN A 305 17.14 -12.81 -8.07
N ALA A 306 17.88 -13.43 -7.11
CA ALA A 306 17.39 -14.62 -6.43
C ALA A 306 16.15 -14.33 -5.57
N VAL A 307 16.12 -13.17 -4.89
CA VAL A 307 14.95 -12.72 -4.11
C VAL A 307 13.79 -12.36 -5.04
N ASN A 308 14.08 -11.78 -6.21
CA ASN A 308 13.05 -11.52 -7.23
C ASN A 308 12.43 -12.82 -7.75
N ASP A 309 13.24 -13.84 -8.01
CA ASP A 309 12.76 -15.16 -8.47
C ASP A 309 11.87 -15.83 -7.40
N TRP A 310 12.24 -15.69 -6.13
CA TRP A 310 11.40 -16.13 -5.02
C TRP A 310 10.06 -15.38 -4.98
N ALA A 311 10.05 -14.05 -5.10
CA ALA A 311 8.81 -13.29 -5.17
C ALA A 311 7.93 -13.69 -6.38
N LEU A 312 8.55 -13.87 -7.55
CA LEU A 312 7.87 -14.29 -8.78
C LEU A 312 7.30 -15.71 -8.67
N SER A 313 7.86 -16.58 -7.82
CA SER A 313 7.27 -17.90 -7.57
C SER A 313 5.85 -17.86 -6.97
N HIS A 314 5.50 -16.74 -6.30
CA HIS A 314 4.15 -16.50 -5.76
C HIS A 314 3.17 -15.92 -6.79
N TRP A 315 3.63 -15.52 -7.98
CA TRP A 315 2.83 -14.80 -8.95
C TRP A 315 1.71 -15.63 -9.62
N GLU A 316 1.79 -16.94 -9.54
CA GLU A 316 0.74 -17.82 -10.04
C GLU A 316 -0.60 -17.57 -9.31
N TRP A 317 -0.57 -17.37 -8.01
CA TRP A 317 -1.75 -17.23 -7.17
C TRP A 317 -2.06 -15.79 -6.71
N ALA A 318 -1.10 -14.87 -6.73
CA ALA A 318 -1.25 -13.49 -6.24
C ALA A 318 -0.82 -12.45 -7.28
N ASP A 319 -1.33 -11.23 -7.13
CA ASP A 319 -0.69 -10.04 -7.68
C ASP A 319 0.41 -9.56 -6.72
N ILE A 320 1.46 -8.94 -7.25
CA ILE A 320 2.62 -8.50 -6.46
C ILE A 320 2.64 -6.97 -6.36
N GLN A 321 2.46 -6.44 -5.15
CA GLN A 321 2.65 -5.03 -4.85
C GLN A 321 4.09 -4.80 -4.42
N THR A 322 4.89 -4.16 -5.28
CA THR A 322 6.26 -3.82 -4.91
C THR A 322 6.33 -2.62 -3.98
N GLU A 323 7.18 -2.72 -2.96
CA GLU A 323 7.42 -1.68 -1.96
C GLU A 323 8.87 -1.22 -1.98
N ALA A 324 9.30 -0.65 -3.09
CA ALA A 324 10.63 -0.07 -3.26
C ALA A 324 10.56 1.45 -3.40
N LYS A 325 11.65 2.15 -3.09
CA LYS A 325 11.67 3.62 -3.13
C LYS A 325 11.55 4.16 -4.56
N MET A 326 12.05 3.43 -5.56
CA MET A 326 11.95 3.80 -6.98
C MET A 326 10.64 3.37 -7.66
N LYS A 327 9.61 3.02 -6.87
CA LYS A 327 8.21 2.93 -7.26
C LYS A 327 7.96 2.13 -8.56
N ASN A 328 7.36 2.81 -9.59
CA ASN A 328 7.10 2.22 -10.90
C ASN A 328 8.37 1.75 -11.62
N LEU A 329 9.52 2.35 -11.37
CA LEU A 329 10.78 1.89 -11.96
C LEU A 329 11.21 0.55 -11.37
N ALA A 330 11.06 0.36 -10.06
CA ALA A 330 11.35 -0.90 -9.40
C ALA A 330 10.36 -2.01 -9.78
N SER A 331 9.05 -1.71 -9.92
CA SER A 331 8.07 -2.71 -10.39
C SER A 331 8.33 -3.13 -11.83
N THR A 332 8.79 -2.20 -12.69
CA THR A 332 9.22 -2.52 -14.06
C THR A 332 10.42 -3.45 -14.06
N GLN A 333 11.42 -3.21 -13.19
CA GLN A 333 12.59 -4.08 -13.06
C GLN A 333 12.20 -5.53 -12.67
N LEU A 334 11.24 -5.71 -11.75
CA LEU A 334 10.74 -7.04 -11.41
C LEU A 334 10.10 -7.75 -12.61
N LEU A 335 9.35 -7.02 -13.44
CA LEU A 335 8.76 -7.56 -14.67
C LEU A 335 9.81 -7.89 -15.74
N GLU A 336 10.87 -7.11 -15.83
CA GLU A 336 12.01 -7.42 -16.70
C GLU A 336 12.68 -8.73 -16.27
N ARG A 337 12.85 -8.94 -14.95
CA ARG A 337 13.33 -10.23 -14.43
C ARG A 337 12.41 -11.39 -14.82
N ALA A 338 11.10 -11.21 -14.70
CA ALA A 338 10.13 -12.24 -15.09
C ALA A 338 10.23 -12.63 -16.59
N ARG A 339 10.51 -11.67 -17.47
CA ARG A 339 10.79 -11.93 -18.89
C ARG A 339 12.08 -12.70 -19.11
N GLN A 340 13.16 -12.31 -18.41
CA GLN A 340 14.48 -12.96 -18.50
C GLN A 340 14.43 -14.42 -18.04
N THR A 341 13.56 -14.75 -17.09
CA THR A 341 13.40 -16.10 -16.55
C THR A 341 12.29 -16.91 -17.22
N ASN A 342 11.68 -16.39 -18.30
CA ASN A 342 10.58 -17.00 -19.03
C ASN A 342 9.35 -17.34 -18.15
N VAL A 343 9.11 -16.55 -17.10
CA VAL A 343 7.89 -16.63 -16.30
C VAL A 343 6.70 -16.02 -17.07
N ILE A 344 7.01 -15.08 -17.98
CA ILE A 344 6.06 -14.43 -18.90
C ILE A 344 6.64 -14.33 -20.30
#